data_4a508d9f7eb050de109de746e6db56b3
#
_entry.id   4a508d9f7eb050de109de746e6db56b3
#
_cell.length_a   1.000
_cell.length_b   1.000
_cell.length_c   1.000
_cell.angle_alpha   90.00
_cell.angle_beta   90.00
_cell.angle_gamma   90.00
#
_symmetry.space_group_name_H-M   'P 1'
#
loop_
_entity.id
_entity.type
_entity.pdbx_description
1 polymer ?
#
loop_
_entity_poly.entity_id
_entity_poly.type
_entity_poly.pdbx_seq_one_letter_code
_entity_poly.pdbx_strand_id
1 'polypeptide(L)'
;QLTGRMLDIEASSAAKIRVDAQVEACEIDASSSAKVVAQIDADRLEADASSASSIVLQGAVQKAAFEASSAASIDARKLIVHFCEAKASSAADIRVYCEQALQSRTSSAGSVSYAGPCSVSSANTSGGSTRGVANNELK
;
A
#
# COMPACT_ATOMS: atom_id res chain seq x y z
N GLN A 1 -14.25 13.36 -8.96
CA GLN A 1 -14.03 13.09 -7.53
C GLN A 1 -15.22 12.35 -6.95
N LEU A 2 -14.97 11.29 -6.21
CA LEU A 2 -15.99 10.49 -5.57
C LEU A 2 -16.04 10.80 -4.08
N THR A 3 -17.25 10.90 -3.54
CA THR A 3 -17.44 11.08 -2.10
C THR A 3 -18.47 10.07 -1.60
N GLY A 4 -18.30 9.61 -0.38
CA GLY A 4 -19.23 8.66 0.20
C GLY A 4 -18.65 8.00 1.43
N ARG A 5 -19.32 6.95 1.89
CA ARG A 5 -18.84 6.21 3.05
C ARG A 5 -17.85 5.12 2.69
N MET A 6 -18.08 4.43 1.60
CA MET A 6 -17.23 3.31 1.22
C MET A 6 -17.03 3.28 -0.28
N LEU A 7 -15.80 3.04 -0.67
CA LEU A 7 -15.42 2.86 -2.06
C LEU A 7 -14.72 1.52 -2.22
N ASP A 8 -15.16 0.74 -3.17
CA ASP A 8 -14.57 -0.55 -3.48
C ASP A 8 -14.09 -0.52 -4.92
N ILE A 9 -12.80 -0.75 -5.12
CA ILE A 9 -12.17 -0.72 -6.43
C ILE A 9 -11.59 -2.10 -6.73
N GLU A 10 -11.98 -2.68 -7.84
CA GLU A 10 -11.43 -3.95 -8.30
C GLU A 10 -10.86 -3.77 -9.69
N ALA A 11 -9.62 -4.23 -9.88
CA ALA A 11 -8.97 -4.20 -11.18
C ALA A 11 -8.31 -5.55 -11.45
N SER A 12 -8.50 -6.08 -12.64
CA SER A 12 -7.93 -7.37 -13.01
C SER A 12 -7.67 -7.41 -14.51
N SER A 13 -6.92 -8.43 -14.95
CA SER A 13 -6.70 -8.71 -16.36
C SER A 13 -6.15 -7.52 -17.13
N ALA A 14 -5.08 -6.92 -16.59
CA ALA A 14 -4.39 -5.77 -17.19
C ALA A 14 -5.22 -4.49 -17.26
N ALA A 15 -6.27 -4.38 -16.45
CA ALA A 15 -7.07 -3.15 -16.37
C ALA A 15 -6.27 -2.00 -15.78
N LYS A 16 -6.65 -0.79 -16.14
CA LYS A 16 -6.08 0.42 -15.57
C LYS A 16 -7.20 1.26 -14.97
N ILE A 17 -7.02 1.65 -13.71
CA ILE A 17 -8.01 2.44 -12.99
C ILE A 17 -7.31 3.67 -12.40
N ARG A 18 -7.94 4.81 -12.58
CA ARG A 18 -7.51 6.06 -11.96
C ARG A 18 -8.69 6.64 -11.19
N VAL A 19 -8.49 6.89 -9.90
CA VAL A 19 -9.56 7.30 -8.99
C VAL A 19 -9.10 8.46 -8.14
N ASP A 20 -10.02 9.38 -7.89
CA ASP A 20 -9.86 10.44 -6.91
C ASP A 20 -11.09 10.39 -6.00
N ALA A 21 -10.89 10.08 -4.73
CA ALA A 21 -11.99 9.81 -3.84
C ALA A 21 -11.76 10.38 -2.45
N GLN A 22 -12.86 10.80 -1.83
CA GLN A 22 -12.90 11.23 -0.45
C GLN A 22 -14.00 10.41 0.24
N VAL A 23 -13.61 9.43 1.06
CA VAL A 23 -14.53 8.46 1.62
C VAL A 23 -14.11 8.13 3.06
N GLU A 24 -14.98 7.45 3.79
CA GLU A 24 -14.61 6.96 5.11
C GLU A 24 -13.77 5.70 5.04
N ALA A 25 -14.09 4.81 4.12
CA ALA A 25 -13.34 3.57 3.92
C ALA A 25 -13.17 3.30 2.44
N CYS A 26 -11.98 2.83 2.08
CA CYS A 26 -11.67 2.49 0.70
C CYS A 26 -11.04 1.11 0.66
N GLU A 27 -11.45 0.30 -0.29
CA GLU A 27 -10.89 -1.02 -0.49
C GLU A 27 -10.48 -1.15 -1.96
N ILE A 28 -9.22 -1.54 -2.19
CA ILE A 28 -8.65 -1.64 -3.53
C ILE A 28 -8.10 -3.05 -3.71
N ASP A 29 -8.55 -3.73 -4.76
CA ASP A 29 -8.02 -5.02 -5.17
C ASP A 29 -7.48 -4.92 -6.58
N ALA A 30 -6.23 -5.33 -6.78
CA ALA A 30 -5.63 -5.36 -8.10
C ALA A 30 -4.96 -6.71 -8.31
N SER A 31 -5.18 -7.31 -9.46
CA SER A 31 -4.63 -8.62 -9.80
C SER A 31 -4.40 -8.75 -11.30
N SER A 32 -3.68 -9.80 -11.69
CA SER A 32 -3.48 -10.13 -13.09
C SER A 32 -2.94 -8.96 -13.93
N SER A 33 -1.87 -8.35 -13.43
CA SER A 33 -1.17 -7.22 -14.08
C SER A 33 -1.98 -5.94 -14.16
N ALA A 34 -3.00 -5.78 -13.33
CA ALA A 34 -3.79 -4.55 -13.28
C ALA A 34 -2.96 -3.41 -12.68
N LYS A 35 -3.36 -2.20 -12.99
CA LYS A 35 -2.71 -1.00 -12.46
C LYS A 35 -3.76 -0.05 -11.91
N VAL A 36 -3.57 0.37 -10.67
CA VAL A 36 -4.48 1.30 -10.01
C VAL A 36 -3.68 2.52 -9.58
N VAL A 37 -4.15 3.70 -9.93
CA VAL A 37 -3.62 4.96 -9.44
C VAL A 37 -4.76 5.66 -8.71
N ALA A 38 -4.57 5.93 -7.43
CA ALA A 38 -5.66 6.47 -6.61
C ALA A 38 -5.16 7.61 -5.74
N GLN A 39 -5.97 8.67 -5.70
CA GLN A 39 -5.81 9.73 -4.74
C GLN A 39 -6.95 9.60 -3.72
N ILE A 40 -6.61 9.28 -2.49
CA ILE A 40 -7.59 8.86 -1.49
C ILE A 40 -7.42 9.68 -0.22
N ASP A 41 -8.52 10.27 0.23
CA ASP A 41 -8.65 10.81 1.58
C ASP A 41 -9.67 9.95 2.31
N ALA A 42 -9.23 9.22 3.32
CA ALA A 42 -10.10 8.27 3.99
C ALA A 42 -9.65 8.07 5.44
N ASP A 43 -10.55 7.54 6.25
CA ASP A 43 -10.18 7.08 7.58
C ASP A 43 -9.51 5.72 7.52
N ARG A 44 -9.97 4.86 6.62
CA ARG A 44 -9.43 3.51 6.45
C ARG A 44 -9.19 3.22 4.98
N LEU A 45 -8.08 2.57 4.70
CA LEU A 45 -7.74 2.12 3.36
C LEU A 45 -7.21 0.69 3.43
N GLU A 46 -7.74 -0.17 2.57
CA GLU A 46 -7.19 -1.50 2.36
C GLU A 46 -6.80 -1.63 0.90
N ALA A 47 -5.57 -2.07 0.65
CA ALA A 47 -5.08 -2.23 -0.70
C ALA A 47 -4.42 -3.60 -0.84
N ASP A 48 -4.94 -4.41 -1.75
CA ASP A 48 -4.41 -5.73 -2.06
C ASP A 48 -3.91 -5.74 -3.49
N ALA A 49 -2.69 -6.21 -3.68
CA ALA A 49 -2.11 -6.34 -5.01
C ALA A 49 -1.53 -7.74 -5.16
N SER A 50 -1.78 -8.38 -6.27
CA SER A 50 -1.28 -9.71 -6.55
C SER A 50 -1.04 -9.91 -8.04
N SER A 51 -0.34 -11.00 -8.39
CA SER A 51 -0.15 -11.39 -9.78
C SER A 51 0.44 -10.26 -10.63
N ALA A 52 1.53 -9.66 -10.14
CA ALA A 52 2.28 -8.61 -10.84
C ALA A 52 1.50 -7.29 -11.02
N SER A 53 0.47 -7.06 -10.24
CA SER A 53 -0.28 -5.80 -10.30
C SER A 53 0.47 -4.67 -9.59
N SER A 54 0.06 -3.45 -9.85
CA SER A 54 0.66 -2.26 -9.24
C SER A 54 -0.43 -1.34 -8.70
N ILE A 55 -0.21 -0.82 -7.49
CA ILE A 55 -1.09 0.19 -6.91
C ILE A 55 -0.25 1.40 -6.51
N VAL A 56 -0.65 2.58 -6.97
CA VAL A 56 -0.01 3.84 -6.61
C VAL A 56 -1.03 4.68 -5.86
N LEU A 57 -0.65 5.14 -4.67
CA LEU A 57 -1.56 5.84 -3.78
C LEU A 57 -1.02 7.20 -3.39
N GLN A 58 -1.93 8.18 -3.27
CA GLN A 58 -1.64 9.53 -2.82
C GLN A 58 -2.77 9.99 -1.91
N GLY A 59 -2.49 10.99 -1.08
CA GLY A 59 -3.50 11.60 -0.23
C GLY A 59 -3.19 11.40 1.25
N ALA A 60 -4.22 11.17 2.06
CA ALA A 60 -4.06 10.98 3.50
C ALA A 60 -5.08 9.98 4.01
N VAL A 61 -4.64 9.09 4.88
CA VAL A 61 -5.52 8.15 5.56
C VAL A 61 -5.07 7.99 7.01
N GLN A 62 -6.00 7.65 7.89
CA GLN A 62 -5.68 7.39 9.29
C GLN A 62 -5.09 5.99 9.45
N LYS A 63 -5.73 5.00 8.87
CA LYS A 63 -5.27 3.62 8.94
C LYS A 63 -5.24 3.03 7.55
N ALA A 64 -4.14 2.37 7.23
CA ALA A 64 -4.00 1.70 5.95
C ALA A 64 -3.47 0.29 6.15
N ALA A 65 -4.00 -0.63 5.39
CA ALA A 65 -3.51 -2.00 5.32
C ALA A 65 -3.13 -2.31 3.89
N PHE A 66 -1.89 -2.69 3.68
CA PHE A 66 -1.39 -3.03 2.35
C PHE A 66 -0.99 -4.48 2.31
N GLU A 67 -1.38 -5.16 1.27
CA GLU A 67 -1.00 -6.55 1.06
C GLU A 67 -0.58 -6.73 -0.37
N ALA A 68 0.63 -7.24 -0.57
CA ALA A 68 1.18 -7.46 -1.90
C ALA A 68 1.78 -8.85 -1.97
N SER A 69 1.52 -9.55 -3.07
CA SER A 69 2.03 -10.90 -3.28
C SER A 69 2.27 -11.16 -4.76
N SER A 70 3.00 -12.24 -5.06
CA SER A 70 3.20 -12.68 -6.45
C SER A 70 3.79 -11.59 -7.33
N ALA A 71 4.87 -10.95 -6.86
CA ALA A 71 5.60 -9.90 -7.55
C ALA A 71 4.81 -8.60 -7.75
N ALA A 72 3.73 -8.41 -7.01
CA ALA A 72 2.97 -7.16 -7.05
C ALA A 72 3.72 -6.04 -6.33
N SER A 73 3.34 -4.80 -6.61
CA SER A 73 3.92 -3.67 -5.92
C SER A 73 2.86 -2.66 -5.51
N ILE A 74 3.08 -2.07 -4.34
CA ILE A 74 2.25 -0.99 -3.82
C ILE A 74 3.18 0.19 -3.53
N ASP A 75 2.86 1.34 -4.12
CA ASP A 75 3.61 2.56 -3.92
C ASP A 75 2.72 3.56 -3.21
N ALA A 76 2.98 3.78 -1.93
CA ALA A 76 2.22 4.71 -1.10
C ALA A 76 3.12 5.81 -0.53
N ARG A 77 4.17 6.17 -1.26
CA ARG A 77 5.13 7.17 -0.79
C ARG A 77 4.54 8.56 -0.65
N LYS A 78 3.51 8.86 -1.43
CA LYS A 78 2.83 10.15 -1.39
C LYS A 78 1.56 10.11 -0.56
N LEU A 79 1.25 8.99 0.04
CA LEU A 79 0.10 8.83 0.91
C LEU A 79 0.57 8.97 2.36
N ILE A 80 -0.02 9.90 3.08
CA ILE A 80 0.28 10.10 4.49
C ILE A 80 -0.57 9.15 5.30
N VAL A 81 0.07 8.26 6.07
CA VAL A 81 -0.62 7.25 6.85
C VAL A 81 -0.21 7.39 8.30
N HIS A 82 -1.16 7.42 9.20
CA HIS A 82 -0.85 7.44 10.63
C HIS A 82 -0.53 6.05 11.16
N PHE A 83 -1.39 5.10 10.89
CA PHE A 83 -1.16 3.70 11.27
C PHE A 83 -1.16 2.85 10.02
N CYS A 84 -0.07 2.15 9.78
CA CYS A 84 0.12 1.39 8.57
C CYS A 84 0.38 -0.07 8.90
N GLU A 85 -0.24 -0.97 8.14
CA GLU A 85 0.04 -2.38 8.19
C GLU A 85 0.40 -2.84 6.79
N ALA A 86 1.56 -3.45 6.62
CA ALA A 86 2.05 -3.85 5.32
C ALA A 86 2.45 -5.32 5.34
N LYS A 87 1.98 -6.08 4.36
CA LYS A 87 2.32 -7.47 4.18
C LYS A 87 2.84 -7.69 2.77
N ALA A 88 4.03 -8.20 2.64
CA ALA A 88 4.64 -8.47 1.34
C ALA A 88 5.13 -9.90 1.30
N SER A 89 4.85 -10.62 0.23
CA SER A 89 5.29 -11.98 0.05
C SER A 89 5.53 -12.28 -1.42
N SER A 90 6.22 -13.39 -1.70
CA SER A 90 6.44 -13.87 -3.08
C SER A 90 7.04 -12.78 -3.96
N ALA A 91 8.11 -12.14 -3.47
CA ALA A 91 8.87 -11.09 -4.18
C ALA A 91 8.09 -9.79 -4.41
N ALA A 92 7.03 -9.55 -3.64
CA ALA A 92 6.29 -8.29 -3.72
C ALA A 92 7.05 -7.14 -3.04
N ASP A 93 6.73 -5.92 -3.44
CA ASP A 93 7.29 -4.70 -2.86
C ASP A 93 6.19 -3.79 -2.36
N ILE A 94 6.37 -3.23 -1.15
CA ILE A 94 5.49 -2.20 -0.62
C ILE A 94 6.35 -1.02 -0.18
N ARG A 95 5.99 0.18 -0.62
CA ARG A 95 6.65 1.42 -0.21
C ARG A 95 5.63 2.33 0.45
N VAL A 96 5.91 2.79 1.67
CA VAL A 96 4.96 3.56 2.46
C VAL A 96 5.63 4.75 3.14
N TYR A 97 4.83 5.76 3.45
CA TYR A 97 5.20 6.83 4.35
C TYR A 97 4.26 6.76 5.56
N CYS A 98 4.82 6.58 6.73
CA CYS A 98 4.06 6.35 7.94
C CYS A 98 4.46 7.35 9.01
N GLU A 99 3.47 7.94 9.72
CA GLU A 99 3.78 8.96 10.72
C GLU A 99 3.81 8.45 12.16
N GLN A 100 3.00 7.47 12.52
CA GLN A 100 2.90 7.02 13.90
C GLN A 100 3.38 5.59 14.11
N ALA A 101 2.82 4.64 13.41
CA ALA A 101 3.19 3.24 13.62
C ALA A 101 3.08 2.45 12.34
N LEU A 102 4.05 1.59 12.12
CA LEU A 102 4.07 0.66 10.99
C LEU A 102 4.24 -0.75 11.53
N GLN A 103 3.36 -1.62 11.09
CA GLN A 103 3.50 -3.04 11.33
C GLN A 103 3.73 -3.72 9.99
N SER A 104 4.88 -4.37 9.82
CA SER A 104 5.20 -4.99 8.55
C SER A 104 5.46 -6.48 8.73
N ARG A 105 5.06 -7.24 7.72
CA ARG A 105 5.34 -8.67 7.63
C ARG A 105 5.82 -8.97 6.24
N THR A 106 6.94 -9.65 6.14
CA THR A 106 7.49 -10.04 4.85
C THR A 106 7.86 -11.51 4.87
N SER A 107 7.73 -12.14 3.72
CA SER A 107 8.11 -13.52 3.54
C SER A 107 8.42 -13.79 2.07
N SER A 108 9.06 -14.91 1.78
CA SER A 108 9.31 -15.35 0.40
C SER A 108 9.92 -14.27 -0.47
N ALA A 109 10.93 -13.57 0.06
CA ALA A 109 11.64 -12.48 -0.60
C ALA A 109 10.80 -11.21 -0.82
N GLY A 110 9.66 -11.05 -0.14
CA GLY A 110 8.93 -9.81 -0.14
C GLY A 110 9.71 -8.71 0.57
N SER A 111 9.42 -7.45 0.26
CA SER A 111 10.08 -6.34 0.90
C SER A 111 9.12 -5.18 1.18
N VAL A 112 9.39 -4.48 2.27
CA VAL A 112 8.66 -3.27 2.66
C VAL A 112 9.69 -2.17 2.90
N SER A 113 9.52 -1.06 2.22
CA SER A 113 10.32 0.14 2.45
C SER A 113 9.43 1.22 3.07
N TYR A 114 9.94 1.90 4.07
CA TYR A 114 9.15 2.91 4.76
C TYR A 114 9.97 4.16 5.04
N ALA A 115 9.27 5.26 5.21
CA ALA A 115 9.85 6.51 5.67
C ALA A 115 8.88 7.18 6.64
N GLY A 116 9.37 8.18 7.36
CA GLY A 116 8.58 8.93 8.31
C GLY A 116 8.95 8.62 9.75
N PRO A 117 8.45 9.43 10.70
CA PRO A 117 8.80 9.30 12.10
C PRO A 117 7.95 8.27 12.82
N CYS A 118 7.85 7.06 12.29
CA CYS A 118 6.98 6.04 12.86
C CYS A 118 7.75 5.01 13.67
N SER A 119 7.03 4.36 14.56
CA SER A 119 7.51 3.17 15.27
C SER A 119 7.25 1.95 14.40
N VAL A 120 8.25 1.11 14.20
CA VAL A 120 8.15 -0.02 13.29
C VAL A 120 8.20 -1.32 14.06
N SER A 121 7.24 -2.18 13.78
CA SER A 121 7.24 -3.56 14.23
C SER A 121 7.27 -4.45 13.00
N SER A 122 8.26 -5.31 12.90
CA SER A 122 8.42 -6.11 11.69
C SER A 122 8.59 -7.58 12.01
N ALA A 123 8.07 -8.42 11.10
CA ALA A 123 8.27 -9.85 11.13
C ALA A 123 8.69 -10.29 9.73
N ASN A 124 9.93 -10.71 9.59
CA ASN A 124 10.49 -11.10 8.29
C ASN A 124 10.83 -12.58 8.32
N THR A 125 10.35 -13.31 7.33
CA THR A 125 10.60 -14.74 7.21
C THR A 125 10.94 -15.09 5.77
N SER A 126 11.60 -16.24 5.58
CA SER A 126 11.87 -16.80 4.25
C SER A 126 12.50 -15.79 3.28
N GLY A 127 13.45 -15.00 3.78
CA GLY A 127 14.15 -14.05 2.94
C GLY A 127 13.47 -12.70 2.76
N GLY A 128 12.34 -12.46 3.44
CA GLY A 128 11.70 -11.17 3.40
C GLY A 128 12.49 -10.09 4.14
N SER A 129 12.23 -8.84 3.84
CA SER A 129 12.93 -7.73 4.47
C SER A 129 12.05 -6.50 4.64
N THR A 130 12.35 -5.74 5.70
CA THR A 130 11.74 -4.45 5.94
C THR A 130 12.87 -3.43 6.06
N ARG A 131 12.74 -2.32 5.36
CA ARG A 131 13.82 -1.37 5.22
C ARG A 131 13.32 0.06 5.36
N GLY A 132 14.00 0.84 6.20
CA GLY A 132 13.73 2.26 6.32
C GLY A 132 14.53 3.05 5.30
N VAL A 133 13.94 4.11 4.76
CA VAL A 133 14.61 5.02 3.84
C VAL A 133 14.42 6.45 4.31
N ALA A 134 15.32 7.32 3.89
CA ALA A 134 15.23 8.73 4.23
C ALA A 134 14.03 9.38 3.53
N ASN A 135 13.41 10.37 4.19
CA ASN A 135 12.23 11.01 3.63
C ASN A 135 12.46 11.59 2.24
N ASN A 136 13.63 12.17 2.01
CA ASN A 136 13.91 12.77 0.72
C ASN A 136 14.09 11.75 -0.41
N GLU A 137 14.28 10.50 -0.10
CA GLU A 137 14.36 9.45 -1.11
C GLU A 137 12.98 9.02 -1.60
N LEU A 138 11.94 9.31 -0.83
CA LEU A 138 10.58 8.94 -1.18
C LEU A 138 9.77 10.04 -1.85
N LYS A 139 10.37 11.18 -2.05
CA LYS A 139 9.68 12.31 -2.70
C LYS A 139 9.69 12.25 -4.21
#